data_3182951939344157beda7fab5a610c98
#
_entry.id   3182951939344157beda7fab5a610c98
#
_cell.length_a   1.000
_cell.length_b   1.000
_cell.length_c   1.000
_cell.angle_alpha   90.00
_cell.angle_beta   90.00
_cell.angle_gamma   90.00
#
_symmetry.space_group_name_H-M   'P 1'
#
loop_
_entity.id
_entity.type
_entity.pdbx_description
1 polymer ?
#
loop_
_entity_poly.entity_id
_entity_poly.type
_entity_poly.pdbx_seq_one_letter_code
_entity_poly.pdbx_strand_id
1 'polypeptide(L)'
;MPSEAKRLPVGPNSTLILKGPASARLVEGSLEVLGYRPGSKERLVAKPWRSLPLYSREGAIVEVSLGEGGGAEIVGEDTIPDDWRELSSSLGDSFRLMVIGMVDSGKTSLITYLYNTHVPRGRMVVADLDMGQSEICPPTTIALAIGGKPSPSLSALEPNRVYPVGYTSPSYLTSRALESVAELSSTIGSERRLLVNTDGWVDGEAARRHKSQLIRILKPSHVVLIGMGEADDLVEASEEVGAELTRVSAPKVVLKRDHSARKALRELSYARYLRGARLRSIPRRWLRARPLLLAGLPLEDYLREVIGEMEESAHHLTMLVNGLEMTEAGIGILSYIWAGDRHEPSLALFMGIDDKGFARFYTPYEGTIELMEVGAVILSTDYREVYVLRPRINV
;
A
#
# COMPACT_ATOMS: atom_id res chain seq x y z
N MET A 1 -1.71 8.88 28.69
CA MET A 1 -2.16 10.29 28.61
C MET A 1 -1.47 10.94 27.43
N PRO A 2 -2.12 11.79 26.63
CA PRO A 2 -1.40 12.54 25.61
C PRO A 2 -0.34 13.40 26.31
N SER A 3 0.91 13.32 25.85
CA SER A 3 1.98 14.17 26.36
C SER A 3 1.63 15.64 26.12
N GLU A 4 1.99 16.53 27.08
CA GLU A 4 1.88 17.97 26.88
C GLU A 4 2.53 18.38 25.54
N ALA A 5 1.82 19.21 24.77
CA ALA A 5 2.35 19.72 23.52
C ALA A 5 3.60 20.58 23.79
N LYS A 6 4.69 20.27 23.12
CA LYS A 6 5.96 21.02 23.25
C LYS A 6 6.19 21.87 22.00
N ARG A 7 6.68 23.08 22.20
CA ARG A 7 7.14 23.94 21.10
C ARG A 7 8.61 23.71 20.84
N LEU A 8 8.93 23.34 19.61
CA LEU A 8 10.30 23.07 19.14
C LEU A 8 10.69 24.11 18.09
N PRO A 9 11.81 24.83 18.29
CA PRO A 9 12.37 25.67 17.24
C PRO A 9 13.08 24.78 16.21
N VAL A 10 12.70 24.93 14.95
CA VAL A 10 13.40 24.32 13.79
C VAL A 10 14.20 25.43 13.15
N GLY A 11 15.52 25.29 13.08
CA GLY A 11 16.41 26.29 12.50
C GLY A 11 16.25 26.45 10.98
N PRO A 12 16.84 27.51 10.40
CA PRO A 12 16.90 27.62 8.95
C PRO A 12 17.63 26.44 8.32
N ASN A 13 17.17 26.04 7.13
CA ASN A 13 17.68 24.87 6.39
C ASN A 13 17.73 23.58 7.22
N SER A 14 16.79 23.38 8.12
CA SER A 14 16.73 22.22 9.01
C SER A 14 15.43 21.46 8.83
N THR A 15 15.47 20.16 9.14
CA THR A 15 14.31 19.27 9.06
C THR A 15 13.98 18.70 10.42
N LEU A 16 12.74 18.85 10.86
CA LEU A 16 12.20 18.11 12.01
C LEU A 16 11.64 16.77 11.51
N ILE A 17 12.28 15.67 11.88
CA ILE A 17 11.79 14.32 11.61
C ILE A 17 10.78 13.95 12.69
N LEU A 18 9.50 13.97 12.34
CA LEU A 18 8.40 13.59 13.22
C LEU A 18 8.14 12.09 13.08
N LYS A 19 8.49 11.29 14.11
CA LYS A 19 8.29 9.83 14.14
C LYS A 19 6.99 9.51 14.87
N GLY A 20 6.11 8.79 14.20
CA GLY A 20 4.79 8.45 14.75
C GLY A 20 4.79 7.31 15.79
N PRO A 21 3.77 7.27 16.67
CA PRO A 21 2.59 8.13 16.67
C PRO A 21 2.88 9.54 17.21
N ALA A 22 2.69 10.54 16.39
CA ALA A 22 2.96 11.92 16.77
C ALA A 22 2.12 12.89 15.89
N SER A 23 1.98 14.13 16.34
CA SER A 23 1.41 15.18 15.51
C SER A 23 2.17 16.49 15.69
N ALA A 24 2.15 17.30 14.64
CA ALA A 24 2.79 18.60 14.63
C ALA A 24 1.85 19.66 14.05
N ARG A 25 2.01 20.89 14.48
CA ARG A 25 1.33 22.06 13.95
C ARG A 25 2.30 23.23 13.83
N LEU A 26 2.29 23.90 12.70
CA LEU A 26 3.05 25.12 12.49
C LEU A 26 2.50 26.22 13.38
N VAL A 27 3.33 26.84 14.21
CA VAL A 27 2.99 28.00 15.06
C VAL A 27 3.48 29.28 14.41
N GLU A 28 4.73 29.30 13.93
CA GLU A 28 5.39 30.47 13.34
C GLU A 28 6.38 30.02 12.25
N GLY A 29 6.62 30.86 11.24
CA GLY A 29 7.53 30.59 10.13
C GLY A 29 6.88 29.78 9.01
N SER A 30 7.65 28.91 8.35
CA SER A 30 7.19 28.10 7.21
C SER A 30 7.70 26.66 7.29
N LEU A 31 6.87 25.72 6.85
CA LEU A 31 7.22 24.29 6.77
C LEU A 31 6.88 23.74 5.38
N GLU A 32 7.65 22.76 4.99
CA GLU A 32 7.41 21.94 3.80
C GLU A 32 7.53 20.45 4.15
N VAL A 33 6.60 19.64 3.64
CA VAL A 33 6.57 18.18 3.81
C VAL A 33 6.55 17.54 2.43
N LEU A 34 7.69 17.09 1.92
CA LEU A 34 7.75 16.49 0.58
C LEU A 34 7.05 17.36 -0.49
N GLY A 35 7.37 18.65 -0.56
CA GLY A 35 6.76 19.59 -1.49
C GLY A 35 5.38 20.15 -1.07
N TYR A 36 4.75 19.60 -0.03
CA TYR A 36 3.51 20.12 0.54
C TYR A 36 3.77 21.21 1.59
N ARG A 37 3.05 22.33 1.51
CA ARG A 37 3.13 23.43 2.49
C ARG A 37 1.88 23.49 3.34
N PRO A 38 1.96 23.06 4.63
CA PRO A 38 0.82 23.06 5.52
C PRO A 38 0.40 24.46 5.93
N GLY A 39 -0.90 24.66 6.10
CA GLY A 39 -1.43 25.89 6.70
C GLY A 39 -1.16 25.97 8.22
N SER A 40 -1.14 27.17 8.77
CA SER A 40 -0.84 27.43 10.20
C SER A 40 -1.79 26.74 11.20
N LYS A 41 -3.02 26.40 10.78
CA LYS A 41 -4.01 25.69 11.62
C LYS A 41 -4.03 24.18 11.37
N GLU A 42 -3.29 23.72 10.39
CA GLU A 42 -3.32 22.33 9.97
C GLU A 42 -2.51 21.47 10.92
N ARG A 43 -3.08 20.33 11.26
CA ARG A 43 -2.42 19.32 12.09
C ARG A 43 -1.84 18.23 11.21
N LEU A 44 -0.54 18.12 11.16
CA LEU A 44 0.20 17.04 10.52
C LEU A 44 0.26 15.85 11.47
N VAL A 45 -0.06 14.66 11.00
CA VAL A 45 -0.07 13.44 11.82
C VAL A 45 0.86 12.40 11.22
N ALA A 46 1.88 12.04 11.98
CA ALA A 46 2.69 10.86 11.74
C ALA A 46 2.04 9.65 12.42
N LYS A 47 1.54 8.70 11.63
CA LYS A 47 0.95 7.44 12.13
C LYS A 47 2.04 6.56 12.75
N PRO A 48 1.71 5.58 13.62
CA PRO A 48 2.68 4.59 14.08
C PRO A 48 3.48 4.00 12.92
N TRP A 49 4.77 3.77 13.13
CA TRP A 49 5.73 3.23 12.15
C TRP A 49 5.90 4.08 10.87
N ARG A 50 5.47 5.34 10.90
CA ARG A 50 5.66 6.33 9.83
C ARG A 50 6.45 7.52 10.35
N SER A 51 7.14 8.22 9.46
CA SER A 51 7.79 9.49 9.76
C SER A 51 7.40 10.54 8.73
N LEU A 52 7.37 11.81 9.16
CA LEU A 52 7.17 12.97 8.29
C LEU A 52 8.38 13.89 8.43
N PRO A 53 9.08 14.21 7.33
CA PRO A 53 10.13 15.22 7.32
C PRO A 53 9.50 16.62 7.18
N LEU A 54 9.57 17.42 8.24
CA LEU A 54 9.07 18.78 8.27
C LEU A 54 10.26 19.71 8.05
N TYR A 55 10.52 20.10 6.82
CA TYR A 55 11.62 20.99 6.45
C TYR A 55 11.24 22.44 6.61
N SER A 56 12.16 23.25 7.12
CA SER A 56 12.03 24.71 7.18
C SER A 56 13.24 25.37 6.52
N ARG A 57 12.98 26.18 5.50
CA ARG A 57 14.03 26.93 4.82
C ARG A 57 14.50 28.13 5.62
N GLU A 58 13.58 28.82 6.27
CA GLU A 58 13.83 30.12 6.93
C GLU A 58 13.80 30.02 8.46
N GLY A 59 13.38 28.88 8.98
CA GLY A 59 13.11 28.62 10.39
C GLY A 59 11.60 28.56 10.67
N ALA A 60 11.26 27.81 11.72
CA ALA A 60 9.88 27.63 12.16
C ALA A 60 9.81 27.35 13.65
N ILE A 61 8.66 27.65 14.28
CA ILE A 61 8.27 27.14 15.59
C ILE A 61 7.14 26.13 15.35
N VAL A 62 7.38 24.90 15.82
CA VAL A 62 6.47 23.78 15.61
C VAL A 62 5.98 23.27 16.97
N GLU A 63 4.67 23.22 17.13
CA GLU A 63 4.05 22.58 18.29
C GLU A 63 3.93 21.07 18.01
N VAL A 64 4.53 20.24 18.86
CA VAL A 64 4.61 18.79 18.69
C VAL A 64 3.94 18.10 19.87
N SER A 65 3.09 17.11 19.58
CA SER A 65 2.51 16.18 20.55
C SER A 65 2.94 14.76 20.21
N LEU A 66 3.55 14.06 21.15
CA LEU A 66 4.04 12.69 20.96
C LEU A 66 3.07 11.69 21.63
N GLY A 67 2.75 10.62 20.92
CA GLY A 67 2.12 9.43 21.50
C GLY A 67 3.19 8.46 22.03
N GLU A 68 2.76 7.36 22.60
CA GLU A 68 3.64 6.32 23.12
C GLU A 68 4.51 5.73 21.98
N GLY A 69 5.82 5.75 22.15
CA GLY A 69 6.79 5.34 21.12
C GLY A 69 7.02 6.36 20.01
N GLY A 70 6.34 7.50 20.01
CA GLY A 70 6.57 8.60 19.08
C GLY A 70 7.83 9.40 19.42
N GLY A 71 8.37 10.12 18.43
CA GLY A 71 9.59 10.92 18.58
C GLY A 71 9.64 12.13 17.66
N ALA A 72 10.54 13.05 18.00
CA ALA A 72 10.85 14.21 17.19
C ALA A 72 12.37 14.48 17.27
N GLU A 73 12.99 14.62 16.11
CA GLU A 73 14.45 14.79 15.98
C GLU A 73 14.73 15.89 14.95
N ILE A 74 15.66 16.80 15.24
CA ILE A 74 16.03 17.87 14.32
C ILE A 74 17.35 17.49 13.63
N VAL A 75 17.34 17.54 12.30
CA VAL A 75 18.49 17.35 11.42
C VAL A 75 18.82 18.70 10.80
N GLY A 76 20.08 19.13 10.87
CA GLY A 76 20.54 20.46 10.42
C GLY A 76 20.73 20.53 8.89
N GLU A 77 19.90 19.85 8.12
CA GLU A 77 19.93 19.88 6.66
C GLU A 77 18.53 19.56 6.07
N ASP A 78 18.38 19.83 4.79
CA ASP A 78 17.26 19.28 4.01
C ASP A 78 17.46 17.78 3.77
N THR A 79 16.42 16.99 4.02
CA THR A 79 16.49 15.54 3.84
C THR A 79 16.05 15.06 2.45
N ILE A 80 15.53 15.98 1.60
CA ILE A 80 15.22 15.68 0.20
C ILE A 80 16.53 15.78 -0.61
N PRO A 81 16.97 14.71 -1.30
CA PRO A 81 18.14 14.74 -2.16
C PRO A 81 17.99 15.77 -3.30
N ASP A 82 19.10 16.40 -3.70
CA ASP A 82 19.08 17.41 -4.76
C ASP A 82 18.68 16.83 -6.12
N ASP A 83 19.08 15.58 -6.39
CA ASP A 83 18.69 14.86 -7.61
C ASP A 83 17.17 14.62 -7.74
N TRP A 84 16.41 14.63 -6.63
CA TRP A 84 14.94 14.62 -6.70
C TRP A 84 14.39 15.96 -7.22
N ARG A 85 15.04 17.08 -6.87
CA ARG A 85 14.69 18.40 -7.37
C ARG A 85 15.02 18.55 -8.85
N GLU A 86 16.20 18.05 -9.23
CA GLU A 86 16.65 18.02 -10.62
C GLU A 86 15.69 17.19 -11.47
N LEU A 87 15.37 15.96 -11.03
CA LEU A 87 14.38 15.10 -11.68
C LEU A 87 13.03 15.81 -11.80
N SER A 88 12.49 16.37 -10.71
CA SER A 88 11.21 17.08 -10.74
C SER A 88 11.22 18.25 -11.72
N SER A 89 12.35 18.97 -11.84
CA SER A 89 12.49 20.13 -12.73
C SER A 89 12.64 19.72 -14.19
N SER A 90 13.19 18.55 -14.49
CA SER A 90 13.35 18.01 -15.85
C SER A 90 12.02 17.48 -16.42
N LEU A 91 11.07 17.07 -15.56
CA LEU A 91 9.79 16.56 -16.01
C LEU A 91 8.90 17.67 -16.59
N GLY A 92 8.41 17.45 -17.80
CA GLY A 92 7.46 18.33 -18.47
C GLY A 92 6.05 18.26 -17.86
N ASP A 93 5.07 18.85 -18.58
CA ASP A 93 3.67 18.85 -18.14
C ASP A 93 2.98 17.47 -18.32
N SER A 94 3.57 16.60 -19.12
CA SER A 94 3.06 15.25 -19.43
C SER A 94 4.17 14.23 -19.25
N PHE A 95 3.97 13.32 -18.31
CA PHE A 95 4.91 12.21 -18.08
C PHE A 95 4.20 11.01 -17.43
N ARG A 96 4.72 9.83 -17.68
CA ARG A 96 4.35 8.58 -17.02
C ARG A 96 5.61 8.07 -16.32
N LEU A 97 5.70 8.20 -15.00
CA LEU A 97 6.92 7.92 -14.26
C LEU A 97 6.70 6.75 -13.31
N MET A 98 7.58 5.75 -13.39
CA MET A 98 7.59 4.58 -12.50
C MET A 98 8.82 4.61 -11.60
N VAL A 99 8.61 4.45 -10.29
CA VAL A 99 9.71 4.36 -9.31
C VAL A 99 9.92 2.92 -8.88
N ILE A 100 11.16 2.43 -9.00
CA ILE A 100 11.60 1.09 -8.60
C ILE A 100 12.75 1.23 -7.59
N GLY A 101 12.76 0.38 -6.56
CA GLY A 101 13.81 0.38 -5.54
C GLY A 101 13.52 -0.59 -4.41
N MET A 102 14.50 -0.84 -3.56
CA MET A 102 14.39 -1.74 -2.42
C MET A 102 13.33 -1.29 -1.41
N VAL A 103 12.97 -2.17 -0.49
CA VAL A 103 12.14 -1.81 0.66
C VAL A 103 12.82 -0.68 1.45
N ASP A 104 12.01 0.29 1.91
CA ASP A 104 12.47 1.45 2.67
C ASP A 104 13.53 2.32 1.95
N SER A 105 13.59 2.29 0.61
CA SER A 105 14.49 3.16 -0.17
C SER A 105 13.96 4.60 -0.37
N GLY A 106 12.70 4.88 0.01
CA GLY A 106 12.10 6.20 -0.15
C GLY A 106 11.17 6.35 -1.37
N LYS A 107 10.81 5.26 -2.08
CA LYS A 107 9.91 5.30 -3.25
C LYS A 107 8.65 6.13 -3.03
N THR A 108 7.89 5.78 -1.99
CA THR A 108 6.64 6.48 -1.66
C THR A 108 6.88 7.96 -1.32
N SER A 109 8.02 8.29 -0.71
CA SER A 109 8.39 9.68 -0.43
C SER A 109 8.71 10.45 -1.72
N LEU A 110 9.44 9.84 -2.66
CA LEU A 110 9.70 10.43 -3.97
C LEU A 110 8.40 10.62 -4.76
N ILE A 111 7.53 9.62 -4.80
CA ILE A 111 6.20 9.74 -5.43
C ILE A 111 5.38 10.87 -4.80
N THR A 112 5.38 10.98 -3.45
CA THR A 112 4.68 12.07 -2.74
C THR A 112 5.26 13.43 -3.10
N TYR A 113 6.59 13.55 -3.17
CA TYR A 113 7.28 14.76 -3.56
C TYR A 113 6.93 15.17 -5.00
N LEU A 114 7.04 14.26 -5.96
CA LEU A 114 6.69 14.51 -7.36
C LEU A 114 5.20 14.83 -7.53
N TYR A 115 4.33 14.13 -6.80
CA TYR A 115 2.91 14.44 -6.77
C TYR A 115 2.66 15.89 -6.33
N ASN A 116 3.23 16.31 -5.21
CA ASN A 116 3.02 17.64 -4.65
C ASN A 116 3.59 18.76 -5.52
N THR A 117 4.72 18.53 -6.18
CA THR A 117 5.36 19.53 -7.05
C THR A 117 4.64 19.68 -8.39
N HIS A 118 3.96 18.64 -8.87
CA HIS A 118 3.31 18.65 -10.19
C HIS A 118 1.78 18.77 -10.15
N VAL A 119 1.10 18.34 -9.08
CA VAL A 119 -0.38 18.43 -9.00
C VAL A 119 -0.92 19.86 -9.08
N PRO A 120 -0.21 20.94 -8.67
CA PRO A 120 -0.68 22.30 -8.89
C PRO A 120 -0.83 22.69 -10.37
N ARG A 121 -0.15 22.00 -11.28
CA ARG A 121 -0.26 22.22 -12.74
C ARG A 121 -1.43 21.47 -13.38
N GLY A 122 -2.17 20.69 -12.60
CA GLY A 122 -3.32 19.92 -13.06
C GLY A 122 -3.40 18.54 -12.38
N ARG A 123 -4.52 17.87 -12.59
CA ARG A 123 -4.82 16.56 -12.02
C ARG A 123 -3.73 15.53 -12.31
N MET A 124 -3.41 14.70 -11.32
CA MET A 124 -2.39 13.64 -11.39
C MET A 124 -3.02 12.30 -11.06
N VAL A 125 -2.71 11.26 -11.84
CA VAL A 125 -3.04 9.87 -11.53
C VAL A 125 -1.88 9.25 -10.77
N VAL A 126 -2.18 8.54 -9.69
CA VAL A 126 -1.22 7.75 -8.90
C VAL A 126 -1.65 6.30 -8.94
N ALA A 127 -0.79 5.43 -9.47
CA ALA A 127 -0.92 3.98 -9.38
C ALA A 127 -0.07 3.48 -8.22
N ASP A 128 -0.69 2.91 -7.20
CA ASP A 128 0.01 2.30 -6.08
C ASP A 128 0.00 0.78 -6.24
N LEU A 129 1.14 0.23 -6.64
CA LEU A 129 1.35 -1.20 -6.88
C LEU A 129 2.03 -1.89 -5.69
N ASP A 130 2.25 -1.18 -4.57
CA ASP A 130 2.82 -1.78 -3.35
C ASP A 130 1.73 -2.49 -2.54
N MET A 131 1.39 -3.72 -2.95
CA MET A 131 0.37 -4.53 -2.31
C MET A 131 0.67 -4.90 -0.84
N GLY A 132 1.91 -4.70 -0.38
CA GLY A 132 2.31 -4.97 0.99
C GLY A 132 2.18 -3.78 1.92
N GLN A 133 2.46 -2.58 1.41
CA GLN A 133 2.57 -1.35 2.21
C GLN A 133 1.87 -0.16 1.55
N SER A 134 0.81 -0.42 0.78
CA SER A 134 0.06 0.63 0.10
C SER A 134 -0.34 1.76 1.06
N GLU A 135 -0.26 2.98 0.56
CA GLU A 135 -0.79 4.17 1.23
C GLU A 135 -2.25 4.44 0.84
N ILE A 136 -2.65 4.04 -0.36
CA ILE A 136 -3.91 4.44 -1.00
C ILE A 136 -5.02 3.41 -0.78
N CYS A 137 -4.67 2.12 -0.80
CA CYS A 137 -5.63 1.01 -0.74
C CYS A 137 -5.29 0.02 0.38
N PRO A 138 -6.18 -0.95 0.68
CA PRO A 138 -5.87 -1.99 1.66
C PRO A 138 -4.70 -2.87 1.19
N PRO A 139 -3.93 -3.45 2.11
CA PRO A 139 -2.94 -4.46 1.76
C PRO A 139 -3.59 -5.59 0.94
N THR A 140 -2.77 -6.28 0.16
CA THR A 140 -3.18 -7.36 -0.77
C THR A 140 -3.95 -6.89 -1.99
N THR A 141 -3.97 -5.57 -2.23
CA THR A 141 -4.55 -4.95 -3.44
C THR A 141 -3.58 -3.93 -4.05
N ILE A 142 -3.85 -3.55 -5.28
CA ILE A 142 -3.24 -2.40 -5.96
C ILE A 142 -4.35 -1.42 -6.34
N ALA A 143 -4.01 -0.14 -6.52
CA ALA A 143 -5.03 0.88 -6.78
C ALA A 143 -4.60 1.99 -7.72
N LEU A 144 -5.60 2.64 -8.29
CA LEU A 144 -5.49 3.95 -8.94
C LEU A 144 -6.18 5.00 -8.07
N ALA A 145 -5.54 6.15 -7.91
CA ALA A 145 -6.15 7.35 -7.34
C ALA A 145 -5.91 8.55 -8.25
N ILE A 146 -6.86 9.46 -8.24
CA ILE A 146 -6.78 10.72 -8.99
C ILE A 146 -6.78 11.87 -8.00
N GLY A 147 -5.67 12.59 -7.94
CA GLY A 147 -5.53 13.74 -7.06
C GLY A 147 -5.49 15.05 -7.81
N GLY A 148 -5.99 16.11 -7.17
CA GLY A 148 -6.03 17.46 -7.72
C GLY A 148 -5.48 18.53 -6.79
N LYS A 149 -5.01 18.16 -5.59
CA LYS A 149 -4.45 19.07 -4.59
C LYS A 149 -3.26 18.44 -3.89
N PRO A 150 -2.23 19.22 -3.53
CA PRO A 150 -1.12 18.73 -2.72
C PRO A 150 -1.56 18.15 -1.37
N SER A 151 -0.80 17.19 -0.84
CA SER A 151 -1.11 16.50 0.40
C SER A 151 0.17 16.06 1.14
N PRO A 152 0.20 16.04 2.48
CA PRO A 152 1.35 15.59 3.25
C PRO A 152 1.65 14.09 3.10
N SER A 153 0.70 13.29 2.58
CA SER A 153 0.85 11.85 2.37
C SER A 153 -0.12 11.37 1.29
N LEU A 154 0.26 10.39 0.51
CA LEU A 154 -0.62 9.72 -0.46
C LEU A 154 -1.82 9.04 0.21
N SER A 155 -1.76 8.78 1.52
CA SER A 155 -2.89 8.19 2.28
C SER A 155 -4.11 9.10 2.42
N ALA A 156 -4.01 10.35 1.97
CA ALA A 156 -5.14 11.26 1.84
C ALA A 156 -5.85 11.17 0.49
N LEU A 157 -5.27 10.47 -0.47
CA LEU A 157 -5.92 10.17 -1.74
C LEU A 157 -6.94 9.04 -1.54
N GLU A 158 -8.11 9.21 -2.12
CA GLU A 158 -9.11 8.14 -2.19
C GLU A 158 -8.90 7.32 -3.46
N PRO A 159 -8.93 5.99 -3.37
CA PRO A 159 -8.80 5.17 -4.56
C PRO A 159 -10.03 5.35 -5.48
N ASN A 160 -9.78 5.48 -6.77
CA ASN A 160 -10.82 5.48 -7.80
C ASN A 160 -11.09 4.08 -8.34
N ARG A 161 -10.12 3.19 -8.23
CA ARG A 161 -10.19 1.78 -8.59
C ARG A 161 -9.26 0.97 -7.71
N VAL A 162 -9.72 -0.19 -7.27
CA VAL A 162 -8.95 -1.16 -6.48
C VAL A 162 -9.00 -2.52 -7.16
N TYR A 163 -7.85 -3.16 -7.27
CA TYR A 163 -7.69 -4.46 -7.93
C TYR A 163 -7.12 -5.47 -6.92
N PRO A 164 -7.87 -6.52 -6.58
CA PRO A 164 -7.39 -7.57 -5.70
C PRO A 164 -6.24 -8.38 -6.30
N VAL A 165 -5.19 -8.57 -5.52
CA VAL A 165 -4.09 -9.49 -5.81
C VAL A 165 -4.17 -10.72 -4.91
N GLY A 166 -4.62 -10.53 -3.67
CA GLY A 166 -4.83 -11.61 -2.70
C GLY A 166 -3.63 -11.94 -1.84
N TYR A 167 -2.47 -11.31 -2.06
CA TYR A 167 -1.23 -11.52 -1.31
C TYR A 167 -0.50 -10.21 -1.00
N THR A 168 0.39 -10.24 0.00
CA THR A 168 1.14 -9.05 0.45
C THR A 168 2.46 -8.82 -0.31
N SER A 169 2.78 -9.68 -1.27
CA SER A 169 3.97 -9.59 -2.13
C SER A 169 3.68 -10.23 -3.48
N PRO A 170 4.19 -9.72 -4.59
CA PRO A 170 4.02 -10.38 -5.89
C PRO A 170 4.80 -11.69 -6.01
N SER A 171 5.77 -11.96 -5.13
CA SER A 171 6.69 -13.10 -5.21
C SER A 171 6.00 -14.48 -5.24
N TYR A 172 4.82 -14.60 -4.63
CA TYR A 172 4.04 -15.85 -4.59
C TYR A 172 2.90 -15.91 -5.60
N LEU A 173 2.43 -14.76 -6.06
CA LEU A 173 1.32 -14.65 -7.02
C LEU A 173 1.70 -13.73 -8.20
N THR A 174 2.88 -13.94 -8.78
CA THR A 174 3.41 -13.08 -9.86
C THR A 174 2.45 -12.94 -11.03
N SER A 175 1.86 -14.02 -11.51
CA SER A 175 0.91 -13.98 -12.61
C SER A 175 -0.34 -13.17 -12.26
N ARG A 176 -0.94 -13.40 -11.08
CA ARG A 176 -2.12 -12.63 -10.63
C ARG A 176 -1.79 -11.15 -10.44
N ALA A 177 -0.62 -10.83 -9.88
CA ALA A 177 -0.16 -9.45 -9.75
C ALA A 177 -0.06 -8.75 -11.12
N LEU A 178 0.51 -9.43 -12.12
CA LEU A 178 0.64 -8.89 -13.48
C LEU A 178 -0.73 -8.77 -14.19
N GLU A 179 -1.65 -9.72 -13.99
CA GLU A 179 -3.04 -9.60 -14.48
C GLU A 179 -3.72 -8.36 -13.90
N SER A 180 -3.63 -8.15 -12.57
CA SER A 180 -4.19 -6.97 -11.92
C SER A 180 -3.57 -5.67 -12.45
N VAL A 181 -2.25 -5.66 -12.73
CA VAL A 181 -1.57 -4.51 -13.34
C VAL A 181 -2.02 -4.29 -14.79
N ALA A 182 -2.28 -5.35 -15.56
CA ALA A 182 -2.80 -5.22 -16.92
C ALA A 182 -4.23 -4.65 -16.94
N GLU A 183 -5.10 -5.10 -16.02
CA GLU A 183 -6.44 -4.53 -15.82
C GLU A 183 -6.36 -3.04 -15.44
N LEU A 184 -5.47 -2.69 -14.50
CA LEU A 184 -5.19 -1.33 -14.08
C LEU A 184 -4.65 -0.48 -15.24
N SER A 185 -3.73 -0.99 -16.05
CA SER A 185 -3.18 -0.31 -17.22
C SER A 185 -4.27 0.01 -18.25
N SER A 186 -5.20 -0.90 -18.46
CA SER A 186 -6.35 -0.68 -19.36
C SER A 186 -7.24 0.47 -18.86
N THR A 187 -7.40 0.61 -17.56
CA THR A 187 -8.16 1.71 -16.93
C THR A 187 -7.43 3.04 -17.04
N ILE A 188 -6.11 3.07 -16.92
CA ILE A 188 -5.29 4.28 -17.13
C ILE A 188 -5.42 4.78 -18.58
N GLY A 189 -5.44 3.86 -19.54
CA GLY A 189 -5.53 4.19 -20.97
C GLY A 189 -4.44 5.19 -21.40
N SER A 190 -4.86 6.28 -22.03
CA SER A 190 -3.98 7.33 -22.57
C SER A 190 -3.64 8.45 -21.59
N GLU A 191 -3.91 8.29 -20.28
CA GLU A 191 -3.56 9.30 -19.28
C GLU A 191 -2.05 9.59 -19.31
N ARG A 192 -1.72 10.88 -19.39
CA ARG A 192 -0.33 11.32 -19.59
C ARG A 192 0.33 11.87 -18.32
N ARG A 193 -0.40 11.96 -17.22
CA ARG A 193 0.10 12.47 -15.94
C ARG A 193 -0.02 11.38 -14.89
N LEU A 194 0.95 10.45 -14.90
CA LEU A 194 0.94 9.23 -14.11
C LEU A 194 2.20 9.09 -13.28
N LEU A 195 2.02 8.82 -12.00
CA LEU A 195 3.04 8.36 -11.07
C LEU A 195 2.75 6.93 -10.65
N VAL A 196 3.75 6.04 -10.74
CA VAL A 196 3.62 4.61 -10.38
C VAL A 196 4.57 4.31 -9.22
N ASN A 197 3.99 4.00 -8.06
CA ASN A 197 4.70 3.48 -6.89
C ASN A 197 4.76 1.95 -6.97
N THR A 198 5.93 1.33 -6.84
CA THR A 198 6.06 -0.13 -6.88
C THR A 198 6.42 -0.71 -5.51
N ASP A 199 6.16 -2.01 -5.32
CA ASP A 199 6.64 -2.74 -4.16
C ASP A 199 8.17 -2.83 -4.12
N GLY A 200 8.72 -3.24 -2.97
CA GLY A 200 10.17 -3.32 -2.73
C GLY A 200 10.84 -4.64 -3.08
N TRP A 201 10.15 -5.56 -3.76
CA TRP A 201 10.74 -6.82 -4.20
C TRP A 201 11.53 -6.60 -5.49
N VAL A 202 12.85 -6.49 -5.37
CA VAL A 202 13.78 -6.21 -6.47
C VAL A 202 14.97 -7.17 -6.52
N ASP A 203 15.17 -7.96 -5.46
CA ASP A 203 16.29 -8.88 -5.36
C ASP A 203 16.00 -10.21 -6.04
N GLY A 204 16.96 -10.70 -6.78
CA GLY A 204 16.90 -11.96 -7.51
C GLY A 204 16.28 -11.83 -8.92
N GLU A 205 16.53 -12.84 -9.76
CA GLU A 205 16.11 -12.83 -11.17
C GLU A 205 14.59 -12.73 -11.33
N ALA A 206 13.81 -13.47 -10.51
CA ALA A 206 12.35 -13.45 -10.57
C ALA A 206 11.79 -12.06 -10.26
N ALA A 207 12.37 -11.34 -9.30
CA ALA A 207 11.97 -9.97 -8.96
C ALA A 207 12.26 -9.00 -10.11
N ARG A 208 13.47 -9.06 -10.68
CA ARG A 208 13.84 -8.22 -11.83
C ARG A 208 12.97 -8.50 -13.04
N ARG A 209 12.73 -9.78 -13.36
CA ARG A 209 11.80 -10.17 -14.43
C ARG A 209 10.39 -9.61 -14.21
N HIS A 210 9.89 -9.67 -12.98
CA HIS A 210 8.60 -9.07 -12.63
C HIS A 210 8.60 -7.55 -12.89
N LYS A 211 9.63 -6.82 -12.43
CA LYS A 211 9.72 -5.35 -12.66
C LYS A 211 9.83 -5.02 -14.15
N SER A 212 10.61 -5.78 -14.93
CA SER A 212 10.69 -5.62 -16.39
C SER A 212 9.31 -5.79 -17.06
N GLN A 213 8.51 -6.75 -16.58
CA GLN A 213 7.14 -6.93 -17.09
C GLN A 213 6.22 -5.76 -16.70
N LEU A 214 6.36 -5.17 -15.50
CA LEU A 214 5.63 -3.96 -15.14
C LEU A 214 5.94 -2.79 -16.08
N ILE A 215 7.21 -2.61 -16.45
CA ILE A 215 7.66 -1.59 -17.43
C ILE A 215 6.97 -1.84 -18.78
N ARG A 216 7.01 -3.08 -19.29
CA ARG A 216 6.38 -3.43 -20.58
C ARG A 216 4.86 -3.25 -20.59
N ILE A 217 4.18 -3.55 -19.50
CA ILE A 217 2.71 -3.40 -19.37
C ILE A 217 2.31 -1.93 -19.28
N LEU A 218 2.97 -1.17 -18.42
CA LEU A 218 2.59 0.21 -18.11
C LEU A 218 3.17 1.24 -19.06
N LYS A 219 4.24 0.89 -19.79
CA LYS A 219 4.92 1.75 -20.79
C LYS A 219 5.15 3.16 -20.24
N PRO A 220 5.90 3.31 -19.14
CA PRO A 220 6.24 4.63 -18.62
C PRO A 220 7.11 5.39 -19.62
N SER A 221 7.11 6.72 -19.55
CA SER A 221 8.10 7.55 -20.25
C SER A 221 9.40 7.73 -19.45
N HIS A 222 9.32 7.51 -18.13
CA HIS A 222 10.47 7.61 -17.22
C HIS A 222 10.45 6.44 -16.23
N VAL A 223 11.59 5.78 -16.08
CA VAL A 223 11.84 4.77 -15.03
C VAL A 223 12.88 5.35 -14.08
N VAL A 224 12.56 5.42 -12.80
CA VAL A 224 13.44 5.96 -11.77
C VAL A 224 13.88 4.84 -10.83
N LEU A 225 15.17 4.58 -10.76
CA LEU A 225 15.77 3.63 -9.83
C LEU A 225 16.26 4.40 -8.60
N ILE A 226 15.73 4.08 -7.42
CA ILE A 226 16.09 4.75 -6.17
C ILE A 226 16.94 3.84 -5.28
N GLY A 227 18.16 4.29 -4.98
CA GLY A 227 19.09 3.55 -4.11
C GLY A 227 19.48 2.17 -4.64
N MET A 228 19.43 1.96 -5.95
CA MET A 228 19.80 0.72 -6.63
C MET A 228 21.09 0.88 -7.44
N GLY A 229 21.88 -0.19 -7.48
CA GLY A 229 23.06 -0.31 -8.35
C GLY A 229 22.69 -0.72 -9.79
N GLU A 230 23.54 -1.60 -10.36
CA GLU A 230 23.33 -2.14 -11.71
C GLU A 230 22.04 -2.95 -11.80
N ALA A 231 21.32 -2.81 -12.92
CA ALA A 231 20.03 -3.45 -13.16
C ALA A 231 19.78 -3.53 -14.68
N ASP A 232 20.62 -4.30 -15.36
CA ASP A 232 20.63 -4.40 -16.84
C ASP A 232 19.27 -4.83 -17.39
N ASP A 233 18.60 -5.78 -16.74
CA ASP A 233 17.25 -6.24 -17.12
C ASP A 233 16.22 -5.10 -17.14
N LEU A 234 16.37 -4.10 -16.25
CA LEU A 234 15.49 -2.94 -16.18
C LEU A 234 15.88 -1.87 -17.19
N VAL A 235 17.18 -1.75 -17.50
CA VAL A 235 17.69 -0.89 -18.58
C VAL A 235 17.12 -1.38 -19.91
N GLU A 236 17.29 -2.66 -20.23
CA GLU A 236 16.78 -3.28 -21.45
C GLU A 236 15.26 -3.09 -21.59
N ALA A 237 14.50 -3.41 -20.53
CA ALA A 237 13.05 -3.22 -20.54
C ALA A 237 12.62 -1.75 -20.72
N SER A 238 13.41 -0.81 -20.22
CA SER A 238 13.15 0.63 -20.38
C SER A 238 13.42 1.06 -21.83
N GLU A 239 14.52 0.61 -22.43
CA GLU A 239 14.88 0.89 -23.83
C GLU A 239 13.83 0.32 -24.80
N GLU A 240 13.33 -0.91 -24.56
CA GLU A 240 12.29 -1.55 -25.36
C GLU A 240 10.99 -0.71 -25.45
N VAL A 241 10.63 0.02 -24.39
CA VAL A 241 9.43 0.85 -24.38
C VAL A 241 9.71 2.33 -24.68
N GLY A 242 10.98 2.69 -24.89
CA GLY A 242 11.42 4.07 -25.14
C GLY A 242 11.37 4.95 -23.89
N ALA A 243 11.53 4.37 -22.69
CA ALA A 243 11.56 5.11 -21.44
C ALA A 243 12.97 5.61 -21.09
N GLU A 244 13.05 6.84 -20.61
CA GLU A 244 14.26 7.37 -20.00
C GLU A 244 14.47 6.73 -18.63
N LEU A 245 15.65 6.15 -18.39
CA LEU A 245 16.00 5.56 -17.10
C LEU A 245 16.95 6.49 -16.33
N THR A 246 16.53 6.93 -15.16
CA THR A 246 17.28 7.81 -14.26
C THR A 246 17.53 7.12 -12.93
N ARG A 247 18.70 7.32 -12.34
CA ARG A 247 19.04 6.88 -10.99
C ARG A 247 19.02 8.07 -10.04
N VAL A 248 18.38 7.89 -8.88
CA VAL A 248 18.35 8.93 -7.83
C VAL A 248 18.77 8.35 -6.49
N SER A 249 19.24 9.22 -5.63
CA SER A 249 19.70 8.88 -4.29
C SER A 249 18.53 8.52 -3.38
N ALA A 250 18.74 7.58 -2.47
CA ALA A 250 17.83 7.39 -1.34
C ALA A 250 17.97 8.55 -0.34
N PRO A 251 16.88 8.95 0.37
CA PRO A 251 16.99 9.97 1.41
C PRO A 251 18.00 9.58 2.49
N LYS A 252 18.73 10.55 3.01
CA LYS A 252 19.72 10.31 4.08
C LYS A 252 19.07 9.79 5.36
N VAL A 253 17.84 10.25 5.64
CA VAL A 253 17.06 9.83 6.81
C VAL A 253 15.89 8.97 6.36
N VAL A 254 16.00 7.66 6.57
CA VAL A 254 14.95 6.69 6.27
C VAL A 254 14.61 5.90 7.52
N LEU A 255 13.33 5.80 7.83
CA LEU A 255 12.87 4.91 8.89
C LEU A 255 12.88 3.46 8.37
N LYS A 256 13.90 2.70 8.75
CA LYS A 256 13.97 1.25 8.45
C LYS A 256 12.94 0.53 9.29
N ARG A 257 12.12 -0.30 8.66
CA ARG A 257 11.09 -1.11 9.29
C ARG A 257 11.44 -2.59 9.19
N ASP A 258 11.43 -3.26 10.30
CA ASP A 258 11.56 -4.72 10.33
C ASP A 258 10.26 -5.41 9.87
N HIS A 259 10.25 -6.73 9.86
CA HIS A 259 9.09 -7.51 9.45
C HIS A 259 7.89 -7.27 10.39
N SER A 260 8.12 -7.10 11.69
CA SER A 260 7.07 -6.89 12.69
C SER A 260 6.39 -5.53 12.53
N ALA A 261 7.16 -4.47 12.28
CA ALA A 261 6.64 -3.13 11.99
C ALA A 261 5.80 -3.11 10.70
N ARG A 262 6.24 -3.81 9.65
CA ARG A 262 5.48 -3.92 8.40
C ARG A 262 4.18 -4.71 8.60
N LYS A 263 4.20 -5.80 9.39
CA LYS A 263 3.00 -6.54 9.76
C LYS A 263 2.03 -5.64 10.53
N ALA A 264 2.50 -4.93 11.55
CA ALA A 264 1.67 -4.00 12.34
C ALA A 264 1.03 -2.91 11.48
N LEU A 265 1.74 -2.36 10.48
CA LEU A 265 1.18 -1.39 9.53
C LEU A 265 0.04 -1.99 8.70
N ARG A 266 0.18 -3.25 8.23
CA ARG A 266 -0.89 -3.92 7.49
C ARG A 266 -2.10 -4.16 8.40
N GLU A 267 -1.89 -4.61 9.64
CA GLU A 267 -2.96 -4.83 10.61
C GLU A 267 -3.73 -3.53 10.91
N LEU A 268 -3.04 -2.40 11.07
CA LEU A 268 -3.69 -1.08 11.20
C LEU A 268 -4.49 -0.70 9.95
N SER A 269 -4.00 -1.06 8.77
CA SER A 269 -4.71 -0.83 7.52
C SER A 269 -5.97 -1.69 7.42
N TYR A 270 -5.88 -2.99 7.72
CA TYR A 270 -7.07 -3.86 7.77
C TYR A 270 -8.11 -3.34 8.77
N ALA A 271 -7.70 -2.93 9.97
CA ALA A 271 -8.59 -2.33 10.96
C ALA A 271 -9.30 -1.07 10.44
N ARG A 272 -8.64 -0.28 9.60
CA ARG A 272 -9.26 0.90 8.97
C ARG A 272 -10.36 0.50 7.97
N TYR A 273 -10.07 -0.46 7.08
CA TYR A 273 -10.99 -0.85 6.01
C TYR A 273 -12.10 -1.79 6.46
N LEU A 274 -11.90 -2.54 7.55
CA LEU A 274 -12.89 -3.42 8.17
C LEU A 274 -13.62 -2.76 9.36
N ARG A 275 -13.43 -1.46 9.57
CA ARG A 275 -14.05 -0.72 10.67
C ARG A 275 -15.58 -0.84 10.61
N GLY A 276 -16.20 -1.24 11.73
CA GLY A 276 -17.65 -1.45 11.82
C GLY A 276 -18.13 -2.76 11.22
N ALA A 277 -17.22 -3.69 10.92
CA ALA A 277 -17.59 -5.01 10.42
C ALA A 277 -18.55 -5.74 11.36
N ARG A 278 -19.45 -6.49 10.79
CA ARG A 278 -20.46 -7.32 11.47
C ARG A 278 -20.57 -8.68 10.79
N LEU A 279 -20.98 -9.67 11.55
CA LEU A 279 -21.24 -11.00 11.02
C LEU A 279 -22.46 -10.97 10.09
N ARG A 280 -22.31 -11.51 8.88
CA ARG A 280 -23.35 -11.65 7.87
C ARG A 280 -23.39 -13.08 7.34
N SER A 281 -24.55 -13.50 6.89
CA SER A 281 -24.78 -14.83 6.33
C SER A 281 -25.55 -14.72 5.03
N ILE A 282 -25.07 -15.44 4.00
CA ILE A 282 -25.66 -15.43 2.68
C ILE A 282 -25.79 -16.88 2.22
N PRO A 283 -26.94 -17.29 1.63
CA PRO A 283 -27.05 -18.63 1.05
C PRO A 283 -25.90 -18.89 0.06
N ARG A 284 -25.14 -19.96 0.25
CA ARG A 284 -23.97 -20.29 -0.59
C ARG A 284 -24.33 -20.34 -2.09
N ARG A 285 -25.54 -20.79 -2.42
CA ARG A 285 -26.05 -20.89 -3.80
C ARG A 285 -26.19 -19.53 -4.52
N TRP A 286 -26.20 -18.42 -3.79
CA TRP A 286 -26.31 -17.06 -4.37
C TRP A 286 -24.94 -16.43 -4.58
N LEU A 287 -23.88 -17.05 -4.05
CA LEU A 287 -22.54 -16.52 -4.06
C LEU A 287 -21.70 -17.19 -5.15
N ARG A 288 -21.18 -16.40 -6.06
CA ARG A 288 -20.06 -16.81 -6.93
C ARG A 288 -18.75 -16.57 -6.18
N ALA A 289 -17.93 -17.60 -6.08
CA ALA A 289 -16.64 -17.50 -5.38
C ALA A 289 -15.49 -17.86 -6.33
N ARG A 290 -14.42 -17.07 -6.26
CA ARG A 290 -13.21 -17.23 -7.05
C ARG A 290 -11.97 -17.17 -6.15
N PRO A 291 -11.30 -18.28 -5.89
CA PRO A 291 -10.00 -18.28 -5.23
C PRO A 291 -8.95 -17.57 -6.08
N LEU A 292 -8.16 -16.68 -5.47
CA LEU A 292 -7.09 -15.96 -6.16
C LEU A 292 -5.77 -16.73 -6.13
N LEU A 293 -5.54 -17.53 -5.07
CA LEU A 293 -4.30 -18.26 -4.88
C LEU A 293 -4.21 -19.51 -5.77
N LEU A 294 -5.29 -20.26 -5.89
CA LEU A 294 -5.39 -21.47 -6.71
C LEU A 294 -6.52 -21.26 -7.72
N ALA A 295 -6.26 -20.42 -8.72
CA ALA A 295 -7.24 -20.06 -9.71
C ALA A 295 -7.79 -21.30 -10.45
N GLY A 296 -9.12 -21.37 -10.54
CA GLY A 296 -9.83 -22.49 -11.20
C GLY A 296 -10.28 -23.59 -10.25
N LEU A 297 -9.82 -23.64 -9.00
CA LEU A 297 -10.38 -24.58 -8.02
C LEU A 297 -11.80 -24.14 -7.56
N PRO A 298 -12.71 -25.08 -7.36
CA PRO A 298 -13.95 -24.83 -6.62
C PRO A 298 -13.64 -24.33 -5.20
N LEU A 299 -14.52 -23.49 -4.65
CA LEU A 299 -14.32 -22.91 -3.31
C LEU A 299 -14.11 -23.98 -2.23
N GLU A 300 -14.89 -25.04 -2.31
CA GLU A 300 -14.87 -26.14 -1.33
C GLU A 300 -13.53 -26.91 -1.36
N ASP A 301 -12.94 -27.10 -2.54
CA ASP A 301 -11.63 -27.73 -2.69
C ASP A 301 -10.51 -26.78 -2.24
N TYR A 302 -10.61 -25.50 -2.57
CA TYR A 302 -9.70 -24.47 -2.05
C TYR A 302 -9.71 -24.42 -0.52
N LEU A 303 -10.88 -24.47 0.11
CA LEU A 303 -10.98 -24.47 1.58
C LEU A 303 -10.31 -25.70 2.20
N ARG A 304 -10.43 -26.90 1.58
CA ARG A 304 -9.74 -28.12 2.07
C ARG A 304 -8.22 -27.98 1.96
N GLU A 305 -7.71 -27.45 0.85
CA GLU A 305 -6.26 -27.19 0.68
C GLU A 305 -5.74 -26.21 1.73
N VAL A 306 -6.46 -25.08 1.92
CA VAL A 306 -6.13 -24.05 2.91
C VAL A 306 -6.04 -24.63 4.32
N ILE A 307 -6.99 -25.47 4.68
CA ILE A 307 -7.06 -26.06 6.02
C ILE A 307 -5.97 -27.12 6.20
N GLY A 308 -5.75 -27.98 5.19
CA GLY A 308 -4.66 -28.95 5.23
C GLY A 308 -3.29 -28.28 5.45
N GLU A 309 -3.02 -27.15 4.77
CA GLU A 309 -1.80 -26.37 5.01
C GLU A 309 -1.71 -25.80 6.44
N MET A 310 -2.83 -25.36 7.00
CA MET A 310 -2.86 -24.82 8.36
C MET A 310 -2.66 -25.92 9.41
N GLU A 311 -3.25 -27.09 9.23
CA GLU A 311 -3.05 -28.24 10.13
C GLU A 311 -1.60 -28.72 10.14
N GLU A 312 -0.93 -28.76 8.98
CA GLU A 312 0.49 -29.10 8.86
C GLU A 312 1.41 -28.05 9.50
N SER A 313 1.01 -26.79 9.49
CA SER A 313 1.86 -25.67 9.92
C SER A 313 1.66 -25.25 11.38
N ALA A 314 0.53 -25.56 11.96
CA ALA A 314 0.15 -25.12 13.31
C ALA A 314 -0.25 -26.29 14.18
N HIS A 315 0.66 -26.79 15.00
CA HIS A 315 0.40 -27.83 16.03
C HIS A 315 -0.71 -27.49 17.03
N HIS A 316 -1.44 -26.35 16.86
CA HIS A 316 -2.42 -25.84 17.83
C HIS A 316 -3.71 -25.26 17.25
N LEU A 317 -3.94 -25.34 15.94
CA LEU A 317 -5.18 -24.82 15.34
C LEU A 317 -5.87 -25.95 14.56
N THR A 318 -6.64 -26.76 15.26
CA THR A 318 -7.64 -27.67 14.65
C THR A 318 -8.73 -26.78 14.06
N MET A 319 -8.62 -26.47 12.78
CA MET A 319 -9.66 -25.73 12.07
C MET A 319 -10.41 -26.66 11.15
N LEU A 320 -11.67 -26.84 11.43
CA LEU A 320 -12.58 -27.58 10.58
C LEU A 320 -13.22 -26.60 9.54
N VAL A 321 -13.48 -27.10 8.35
CA VAL A 321 -14.12 -26.40 7.21
C VAL A 321 -15.52 -25.90 7.55
N ASN A 322 -15.98 -26.22 8.73
CA ASN A 322 -17.25 -25.82 9.28
C ASN A 322 -17.21 -24.31 9.60
N GLY A 323 -18.00 -23.52 8.89
CA GLY A 323 -18.07 -22.08 9.07
C GLY A 323 -18.41 -21.62 10.49
N LEU A 324 -18.99 -22.50 11.30
CA LEU A 324 -19.24 -22.24 12.72
C LEU A 324 -17.93 -22.16 13.50
N GLU A 325 -16.98 -23.07 13.25
CA GLU A 325 -15.74 -23.12 14.01
C GLU A 325 -14.80 -21.95 13.68
N MET A 326 -14.69 -21.55 12.41
CA MET A 326 -13.98 -20.32 12.06
C MET A 326 -14.63 -19.09 12.71
N THR A 327 -15.94 -19.07 12.79
CA THR A 327 -16.70 -18.00 13.46
C THR A 327 -16.44 -17.99 14.97
N GLU A 328 -16.46 -19.15 15.62
CA GLU A 328 -16.16 -19.30 17.05
C GLU A 328 -14.71 -18.95 17.37
N ALA A 329 -13.77 -19.33 16.51
CA ALA A 329 -12.37 -18.95 16.62
C ALA A 329 -12.11 -17.46 16.32
N GLY A 330 -13.10 -16.74 15.80
CA GLY A 330 -12.97 -15.32 15.47
C GLY A 330 -11.97 -15.04 14.38
N ILE A 331 -11.89 -15.90 13.35
CA ILE A 331 -10.94 -15.76 12.23
C ILE A 331 -11.64 -15.90 10.89
N GLY A 332 -11.01 -15.40 9.83
CA GLY A 332 -11.51 -15.56 8.47
C GLY A 332 -10.43 -15.25 7.41
N ILE A 333 -10.68 -15.73 6.21
CA ILE A 333 -9.82 -15.48 5.05
C ILE A 333 -10.17 -14.11 4.48
N LEU A 334 -9.17 -13.24 4.33
CA LEU A 334 -9.35 -11.94 3.72
C LEU A 334 -9.86 -12.12 2.28
N SER A 335 -11.00 -11.54 2.02
CA SER A 335 -11.73 -11.68 0.77
C SER A 335 -12.22 -10.33 0.28
N TYR A 336 -12.50 -10.26 -1.00
CA TYR A 336 -12.99 -9.08 -1.70
C TYR A 336 -14.37 -9.38 -2.24
N ILE A 337 -15.35 -8.61 -1.79
CA ILE A 337 -16.78 -8.82 -2.14
C ILE A 337 -17.24 -7.72 -3.08
N TRP A 338 -17.97 -8.14 -4.10
CA TRP A 338 -18.49 -7.27 -5.13
C TRP A 338 -20.01 -7.23 -5.06
N ALA A 339 -20.56 -6.02 -5.20
CA ALA A 339 -21.98 -5.79 -5.42
C ALA A 339 -22.23 -5.51 -6.91
N GLY A 340 -23.37 -5.91 -7.44
CA GLY A 340 -23.65 -5.98 -8.86
C GLY A 340 -23.34 -4.74 -9.72
N ASP A 341 -23.33 -3.55 -9.13
CA ASP A 341 -23.08 -2.28 -9.82
C ASP A 341 -21.83 -1.53 -9.34
N ARG A 342 -21.13 -2.05 -8.33
CA ARG A 342 -19.93 -1.41 -7.79
C ARG A 342 -18.68 -1.79 -8.57
N HIS A 343 -17.87 -0.79 -8.91
CA HIS A 343 -16.58 -0.95 -9.56
C HIS A 343 -15.42 -1.20 -8.59
N GLU A 344 -15.68 -1.18 -7.27
CA GLU A 344 -14.70 -1.37 -6.21
C GLU A 344 -15.14 -2.45 -5.24
N PRO A 345 -14.23 -3.38 -4.88
CA PRO A 345 -14.54 -4.39 -3.90
C PRO A 345 -14.60 -3.80 -2.49
N SER A 346 -15.46 -4.33 -1.65
CA SER A 346 -15.38 -4.15 -0.22
C SER A 346 -14.61 -5.30 0.42
N LEU A 347 -13.87 -5.04 1.49
CA LEU A 347 -13.19 -6.11 2.24
C LEU A 347 -14.18 -6.89 3.10
N ALA A 348 -13.92 -8.17 3.22
CA ALA A 348 -14.59 -9.09 4.12
C ALA A 348 -13.60 -10.14 4.65
N LEU A 349 -13.89 -10.68 5.82
CA LEU A 349 -13.32 -11.94 6.26
C LEU A 349 -14.34 -13.04 5.95
N PHE A 350 -13.99 -13.94 5.05
CA PHE A 350 -14.79 -15.12 4.79
C PHE A 350 -14.51 -16.16 5.87
N MET A 351 -15.54 -16.50 6.63
CA MET A 351 -15.45 -17.35 7.83
C MET A 351 -15.99 -18.77 7.59
N GLY A 352 -16.05 -19.19 6.32
CA GLY A 352 -16.49 -20.54 5.94
C GLY A 352 -17.97 -20.64 5.60
N ILE A 353 -18.46 -21.88 5.51
CA ILE A 353 -19.84 -22.23 5.17
C ILE A 353 -20.40 -23.04 6.34
N ASP A 354 -21.57 -22.67 6.87
CA ASP A 354 -22.20 -23.39 7.97
C ASP A 354 -22.99 -24.63 7.49
N ASP A 355 -23.43 -25.46 8.44
CA ASP A 355 -24.16 -26.72 8.19
C ASP A 355 -25.46 -26.52 7.41
N LYS A 356 -26.00 -25.31 7.45
CA LYS A 356 -27.24 -24.93 6.74
C LYS A 356 -26.98 -24.42 5.34
N GLY A 357 -25.70 -24.42 4.90
CA GLY A 357 -25.27 -23.96 3.59
C GLY A 357 -25.26 -22.44 3.44
N PHE A 358 -24.99 -21.70 4.53
CA PHE A 358 -24.78 -20.25 4.49
C PHE A 358 -23.31 -19.93 4.56
N ALA A 359 -22.84 -19.11 3.62
CA ALA A 359 -21.51 -18.49 3.67
C ALA A 359 -21.50 -17.37 4.73
N ARG A 360 -20.52 -17.40 5.63
CA ARG A 360 -20.36 -16.48 6.75
C ARG A 360 -19.29 -15.43 6.42
N PHE A 361 -19.62 -14.17 6.70
CA PHE A 361 -18.75 -13.02 6.44
C PHE A 361 -18.68 -12.11 7.65
N TYR A 362 -17.50 -11.61 7.95
CA TYR A 362 -17.33 -10.47 8.85
C TYR A 362 -16.90 -9.26 8.01
N THR A 363 -17.80 -8.30 7.82
CA THR A 363 -17.63 -7.20 6.87
C THR A 363 -18.43 -5.95 7.29
N PRO A 364 -17.92 -4.73 7.00
CA PRO A 364 -18.69 -3.50 7.17
C PRO A 364 -19.70 -3.29 6.03
N TYR A 365 -19.64 -4.07 4.96
CA TYR A 365 -20.52 -3.93 3.82
C TYR A 365 -21.93 -4.45 4.12
N GLU A 366 -22.97 -3.63 3.88
CA GLU A 366 -24.37 -3.95 4.19
C GLU A 366 -25.20 -4.36 2.97
N GLY A 367 -24.69 -4.15 1.75
CA GLY A 367 -25.40 -4.45 0.50
C GLY A 367 -25.45 -5.94 0.12
N THR A 368 -25.96 -6.23 -1.06
CA THR A 368 -26.00 -7.59 -1.64
C THR A 368 -24.58 -8.04 -2.03
N ILE A 369 -24.20 -9.25 -1.69
CA ILE A 369 -22.92 -9.87 -2.08
C ILE A 369 -23.20 -10.91 -3.16
N GLU A 370 -22.67 -10.72 -4.37
CA GLU A 370 -22.90 -11.60 -5.50
C GLU A 370 -21.64 -12.36 -5.90
N LEU A 371 -20.48 -11.71 -5.78
CA LEU A 371 -19.20 -12.29 -6.13
C LEU A 371 -18.24 -12.09 -4.97
N MET A 372 -17.45 -13.11 -4.68
CA MET A 372 -16.34 -13.07 -3.74
C MET A 372 -15.06 -13.56 -4.41
N GLU A 373 -14.00 -12.80 -4.30
CA GLU A 373 -12.64 -13.24 -4.59
C GLU A 373 -11.93 -13.54 -3.27
N VAL A 374 -11.37 -14.73 -3.12
CA VAL A 374 -10.77 -15.21 -1.88
C VAL A 374 -9.25 -15.10 -1.96
N GLY A 375 -8.65 -14.33 -1.05
CA GLY A 375 -7.20 -14.15 -0.96
C GLY A 375 -6.49 -15.23 -0.17
N ALA A 376 -5.25 -14.94 0.23
CA ALA A 376 -4.36 -15.87 0.93
C ALA A 376 -4.05 -15.48 2.38
N VAL A 377 -4.56 -14.36 2.88
CA VAL A 377 -4.28 -13.87 4.23
C VAL A 377 -5.41 -14.21 5.16
N ILE A 378 -5.11 -14.83 6.29
CA ILE A 378 -6.08 -15.14 7.34
C ILE A 378 -5.90 -14.11 8.46
N LEU A 379 -7.00 -13.46 8.81
CA LEU A 379 -7.06 -12.47 9.88
C LEU A 379 -7.98 -12.96 11.00
N SER A 380 -7.68 -12.52 12.23
CA SER A 380 -8.65 -12.55 13.32
C SER A 380 -9.66 -11.39 13.20
N THR A 381 -10.75 -11.45 13.92
CA THR A 381 -11.78 -10.41 13.96
C THR A 381 -11.32 -9.12 14.66
N ASP A 382 -10.18 -9.14 15.36
CA ASP A 382 -9.44 -7.97 15.83
C ASP A 382 -8.34 -7.51 14.85
N TYR A 383 -8.40 -8.01 13.59
CA TYR A 383 -7.60 -7.59 12.42
C TYR A 383 -6.12 -7.95 12.47
N ARG A 384 -5.73 -8.97 13.27
CA ARG A 384 -4.37 -9.50 13.31
C ARG A 384 -4.12 -10.50 12.20
N GLU A 385 -2.95 -10.45 11.58
CA GLU A 385 -2.52 -11.49 10.66
C GLU A 385 -2.21 -12.77 11.44
N VAL A 386 -3.07 -13.78 11.31
CA VAL A 386 -2.93 -15.08 11.96
C VAL A 386 -2.04 -15.99 11.12
N TYR A 387 -2.32 -16.05 9.81
CA TYR A 387 -1.60 -16.91 8.88
C TYR A 387 -1.61 -16.30 7.47
N VAL A 388 -0.62 -16.64 6.67
CA VAL A 388 -0.57 -16.31 5.25
C VAL A 388 -0.28 -17.58 4.47
N LEU A 389 -1.27 -17.99 3.67
CA LEU A 389 -1.17 -19.19 2.84
C LEU A 389 -0.03 -19.05 1.83
N ARG A 390 0.71 -20.11 1.63
CA ARG A 390 1.78 -20.18 0.63
C ARG A 390 1.35 -21.17 -0.45
N PRO A 391 1.29 -20.74 -1.74
CA PRO A 391 1.00 -21.70 -2.79
C PRO A 391 2.07 -22.81 -2.78
N ARG A 392 1.66 -24.06 -2.83
CA ARG A 392 2.58 -25.14 -3.17
C ARG A 392 3.02 -24.89 -4.61
N ILE A 393 4.22 -24.35 -4.79
CA ILE A 393 4.82 -24.24 -6.12
C ILE A 393 5.16 -25.69 -6.51
N ASN A 394 4.32 -26.27 -7.36
CA ASN A 394 4.77 -27.43 -8.12
C ASN A 394 5.85 -26.92 -9.06
N VAL A 395 7.11 -27.15 -8.69
CA VAL A 395 8.31 -26.89 -9.50
C VAL A 395 8.31 -27.85 -10.67
#